data_7568671ab1acc3409d6462ef393f3c46
#
_entry.id   7568671ab1acc3409d6462ef393f3c46
#
_cell.length_a   1.000
_cell.length_b   1.000
_cell.length_c   1.000
_cell.angle_alpha   90.00
_cell.angle_beta   90.00
_cell.angle_gamma   90.00
#
_symmetry.space_group_name_H-M   'P 1'
#
loop_
_entity.id
_entity.type
_entity.pdbx_description
1 polymer ?
#
loop_
_entity_poly.entity_id
_entity_poly.type
_entity_poly.pdbx_seq_one_letter_code
_entity_poly.pdbx_strand_id
1 'polypeptide(L)'
;MCRVPFKKHREGERIFMKAVLIPGDGIGREIAESVRAVSAALNTGIEWQECEAGAEYAEVSGELIAPGTLDAIEACGWALKGPTATPIGKGFRSINVQLRQRFATYANLRPVHTLPGVPTRFENVDLVIVRENTEDLYKGIEYMLTDDIANGVKLITRPACEKICRFAFDYARKNGRKKVTAVHKANIMKLTDGLFLRTFREVAEDYPDIEANDCIIDALRSEERR
;
A
#
# COMPACT_ATOMS: atom_id res chain seq x y z
N MET A 1 -8.12 2.91 14.18
CA MET A 1 -6.79 2.28 14.36
C MET A 1 -6.98 0.77 14.34
N CYS A 2 -6.82 0.14 13.19
CA CYS A 2 -6.93 -1.32 13.08
C CYS A 2 -5.63 -1.92 13.62
N ARG A 3 -5.60 -2.20 14.93
CA ARG A 3 -4.56 -3.06 15.50
C ARG A 3 -4.93 -4.47 15.10
N VAL A 4 -4.33 -4.99 14.04
CA VAL A 4 -4.28 -6.42 13.85
C VAL A 4 -3.34 -6.94 14.96
N PRO A 5 -3.82 -7.70 15.94
CA PRO A 5 -2.95 -8.22 16.97
C PRO A 5 -2.03 -9.24 16.30
N PHE A 6 -0.73 -8.94 16.24
CA PHE A 6 0.26 -9.96 15.90
C PHE A 6 0.10 -11.10 16.89
N LYS A 7 -0.33 -12.25 16.39
CA LYS A 7 -0.42 -13.45 17.21
C LYS A 7 1.00 -13.91 17.51
N LYS A 8 1.48 -13.60 18.72
CA LYS A 8 2.77 -14.09 19.22
C LYS A 8 2.52 -15.38 19.96
N HIS A 9 3.20 -16.43 19.56
CA HIS A 9 3.29 -17.66 20.33
C HIS A 9 4.61 -17.64 21.10
N ARG A 10 4.58 -18.13 22.35
CA ARG A 10 5.79 -18.37 23.15
C ARG A 10 6.04 -19.86 23.25
N GLU A 11 7.24 -20.26 22.88
CA GLU A 11 7.73 -21.59 23.15
C GLU A 11 9.07 -21.41 23.90
N GLY A 12 9.05 -21.68 25.21
CA GLY A 12 10.13 -21.27 26.09
C GLY A 12 10.28 -19.73 26.16
N GLU A 13 11.50 -19.20 26.04
CA GLU A 13 11.79 -17.76 26.03
C GLU A 13 11.68 -17.11 24.63
N ARG A 14 11.44 -17.88 23.58
CA ARG A 14 11.37 -17.37 22.20
C ARG A 14 9.95 -16.96 21.84
N ILE A 15 9.82 -15.79 21.23
CA ILE A 15 8.58 -15.30 20.65
C ILE A 15 8.58 -15.64 19.18
N PHE A 16 7.64 -16.48 18.75
CA PHE A 16 7.41 -16.81 17.35
C PHE A 16 6.24 -16.00 16.81
N MET A 17 6.36 -15.60 15.56
CA MET A 17 5.33 -14.84 14.84
C MET A 17 5.07 -15.51 13.50
N LYS A 18 3.86 -16.03 13.28
CA LYS A 18 3.48 -16.60 11.99
C LYS A 18 3.21 -15.48 10.98
N ALA A 19 3.68 -15.68 9.77
CA ALA A 19 3.48 -14.77 8.64
C ALA A 19 3.24 -15.57 7.36
N VAL A 20 2.37 -15.06 6.50
CA VAL A 20 2.24 -15.63 5.16
C VAL A 20 3.34 -15.05 4.26
N LEU A 21 3.97 -15.93 3.48
CA LEU A 21 4.90 -15.58 2.42
C LEU A 21 4.29 -15.98 1.07
N ILE A 22 4.07 -15.01 0.20
CA ILE A 22 3.65 -15.24 -1.17
C ILE A 22 4.82 -14.88 -2.08
N PRO A 23 5.58 -15.83 -2.62
CA PRO A 23 6.71 -15.54 -3.49
C PRO A 23 6.29 -14.76 -4.74
N GLY A 24 5.16 -15.13 -5.34
CA GLY A 24 4.67 -14.56 -6.59
C GLY A 24 5.39 -15.13 -7.80
N ASP A 25 5.47 -14.31 -8.86
CA ASP A 25 5.95 -14.72 -10.19
C ASP A 25 7.41 -14.28 -10.44
N GLY A 26 8.07 -14.95 -11.38
CA GLY A 26 9.39 -14.58 -11.89
C GLY A 26 10.44 -14.47 -10.79
N ILE A 27 11.09 -13.31 -10.67
CA ILE A 27 12.13 -13.05 -9.66
C ILE A 27 11.63 -13.13 -8.21
N GLY A 28 10.32 -13.23 -8.00
CA GLY A 28 9.70 -13.27 -6.67
C GLY A 28 10.16 -14.45 -5.83
N ARG A 29 10.37 -15.61 -6.43
CA ARG A 29 10.85 -16.82 -5.74
C ARG A 29 12.26 -16.63 -5.19
N GLU A 30 13.18 -16.10 -6.00
CA GLU A 30 14.56 -15.80 -5.58
C GLU A 30 14.60 -14.74 -4.45
N ILE A 31 13.77 -13.70 -4.57
CA ILE A 31 13.62 -12.68 -3.53
C ILE A 31 13.09 -13.30 -2.23
N ALA A 32 12.10 -14.19 -2.31
CA ALA A 32 11.54 -14.87 -1.15
C ALA A 32 12.57 -15.74 -0.43
N GLU A 33 13.42 -16.47 -1.17
CA GLU A 33 14.54 -17.23 -0.61
C GLU A 33 15.53 -16.33 0.12
N SER A 34 15.90 -15.21 -0.49
CA SER A 34 16.79 -14.21 0.13
C SER A 34 16.20 -13.66 1.43
N VAL A 35 14.90 -13.35 1.44
CA VAL A 35 14.20 -12.89 2.65
C VAL A 35 14.22 -13.96 3.75
N ARG A 36 14.01 -15.24 3.41
CA ARG A 36 14.10 -16.35 4.38
C ARG A 36 15.50 -16.46 4.97
N ALA A 37 16.53 -16.39 4.11
CA ALA A 37 17.93 -16.46 4.55
C ALA A 37 18.29 -15.32 5.52
N VAL A 38 17.91 -14.09 5.18
CA VAL A 38 18.11 -12.91 6.05
C VAL A 38 17.33 -13.05 7.36
N SER A 39 16.05 -13.47 7.29
CA SER A 39 15.21 -13.66 8.47
C SER A 39 15.79 -14.73 9.43
N ALA A 40 16.32 -15.81 8.88
CA ALA A 40 16.98 -16.87 9.66
C ALA A 40 18.28 -16.37 10.29
N ALA A 41 19.13 -15.67 9.51
CA ALA A 41 20.41 -15.12 10.01
C ALA A 41 20.22 -14.09 11.14
N LEU A 42 19.14 -13.30 11.09
CA LEU A 42 18.78 -12.32 12.12
C LEU A 42 18.02 -12.94 13.30
N ASN A 43 17.71 -14.22 13.28
CA ASN A 43 16.89 -14.89 14.31
C ASN A 43 15.59 -14.11 14.61
N THR A 44 14.87 -13.68 13.59
CA THR A 44 13.68 -12.82 13.73
C THR A 44 12.52 -13.49 14.45
N GLY A 45 12.52 -14.82 14.59
CA GLY A 45 11.40 -15.59 15.14
C GLY A 45 10.17 -15.64 14.23
N ILE A 46 10.33 -15.34 12.94
CA ILE A 46 9.23 -15.43 11.97
C ILE A 46 9.15 -16.86 11.43
N GLU A 47 7.98 -17.46 11.58
CA GLU A 47 7.60 -18.72 10.96
C GLU A 47 6.82 -18.43 9.68
N TRP A 48 7.43 -18.73 8.53
CA TRP A 48 6.84 -18.44 7.23
C TRP A 48 5.90 -19.56 6.78
N GLN A 49 4.62 -19.22 6.58
CA GLN A 49 3.65 -20.06 5.89
C GLN A 49 3.61 -19.66 4.43
N GLU A 50 4.13 -20.49 3.54
CA GLU A 50 4.11 -20.22 2.10
C GLU A 50 2.74 -20.47 1.51
N CYS A 51 2.30 -19.52 0.67
CA CYS A 51 1.06 -19.60 -0.08
C CYS A 51 1.30 -19.14 -1.53
N GLU A 52 0.57 -19.71 -2.45
CA GLU A 52 0.73 -19.42 -3.88
C GLU A 52 -0.27 -18.38 -4.36
N ALA A 53 0.22 -17.42 -5.14
CA ALA A 53 -0.59 -16.50 -5.95
C ALA A 53 0.27 -15.91 -7.08
N GLY A 54 -0.31 -15.77 -8.25
CA GLY A 54 0.38 -15.22 -9.42
C GLY A 54 -0.15 -15.77 -10.74
N ALA A 55 0.44 -15.30 -11.82
CA ALA A 55 0.13 -15.80 -13.17
C ALA A 55 0.63 -17.23 -13.35
N GLU A 56 1.83 -17.56 -12.82
CA GLU A 56 2.39 -18.91 -12.89
C GLU A 56 1.47 -19.93 -12.19
N TYR A 57 0.92 -19.58 -11.04
CA TYR A 57 -0.05 -20.42 -10.34
C TYR A 57 -1.34 -20.56 -11.15
N ALA A 58 -1.80 -19.47 -11.79
CA ALA A 58 -3.02 -19.48 -12.60
C ALA A 58 -2.92 -20.33 -13.87
N GLU A 59 -1.73 -20.46 -14.45
CA GLU A 59 -1.50 -21.34 -15.61
C GLU A 59 -1.77 -22.81 -15.29
N VAL A 60 -1.53 -23.21 -14.06
CA VAL A 60 -1.70 -24.62 -13.62
C VAL A 60 -3.08 -24.85 -13.01
N SER A 61 -3.57 -23.92 -12.19
CA SER A 61 -4.79 -24.11 -11.39
C SER A 61 -6.04 -23.46 -12.00
N GLY A 62 -5.87 -22.50 -12.92
CA GLY A 62 -6.96 -21.66 -13.42
C GLY A 62 -7.36 -20.50 -12.47
N GLU A 63 -6.77 -20.40 -11.29
CA GLU A 63 -7.07 -19.38 -10.27
C GLU A 63 -5.83 -18.54 -9.96
N LEU A 64 -6.00 -17.21 -9.76
CA LEU A 64 -4.88 -16.31 -9.45
C LEU A 64 -4.36 -16.41 -8.01
N ILE A 65 -5.17 -16.90 -7.10
CA ILE A 65 -4.85 -17.01 -5.67
C ILE A 65 -5.23 -18.41 -5.21
N ALA A 66 -4.29 -19.13 -4.61
CA ALA A 66 -4.54 -20.49 -4.12
C ALA A 66 -5.63 -20.51 -3.03
N PRO A 67 -6.49 -21.54 -3.01
CA PRO A 67 -7.45 -21.75 -1.94
C PRO A 67 -6.79 -21.70 -0.57
N GLY A 68 -7.44 -21.06 0.40
CA GLY A 68 -6.92 -20.95 1.77
C GLY A 68 -5.86 -19.86 1.98
N THR A 69 -5.29 -19.24 0.91
CA THR A 69 -4.31 -18.15 1.04
C THR A 69 -4.90 -16.94 1.80
N LEU A 70 -6.13 -16.56 1.46
CA LEU A 70 -6.80 -15.42 2.11
C LEU A 70 -7.07 -15.71 3.59
N ASP A 71 -7.50 -16.93 3.91
CA ASP A 71 -7.76 -17.37 5.29
C ASP A 71 -6.45 -17.45 6.10
N ALA A 72 -5.36 -17.90 5.48
CA ALA A 72 -4.04 -17.91 6.11
C ALA A 72 -3.56 -16.50 6.44
N ILE A 73 -3.74 -15.52 5.51
CA ILE A 73 -3.40 -14.11 5.76
C ILE A 73 -4.24 -13.54 6.91
N GLU A 74 -5.55 -13.84 6.93
CA GLU A 74 -6.44 -13.38 8.00
C GLU A 74 -6.07 -13.98 9.35
N ALA A 75 -5.70 -15.28 9.38
CA ALA A 75 -5.27 -15.97 10.58
C ALA A 75 -3.93 -15.45 11.11
N CYS A 76 -2.95 -15.19 10.24
CA CYS A 76 -1.64 -14.66 10.62
C CYS A 76 -1.68 -13.16 10.94
N GLY A 77 -2.61 -12.40 10.31
CA GLY A 77 -2.75 -10.96 10.45
C GLY A 77 -1.81 -10.14 9.58
N TRP A 78 -0.86 -10.76 8.88
CA TRP A 78 0.05 -10.11 7.93
C TRP A 78 0.65 -11.08 6.93
N ALA A 79 1.11 -10.55 5.80
CA ALA A 79 1.77 -11.30 4.75
C ALA A 79 2.88 -10.47 4.10
N LEU A 80 3.94 -11.15 3.69
CA LEU A 80 4.93 -10.61 2.76
C LEU A 80 4.65 -11.18 1.38
N LYS A 81 4.45 -10.29 0.39
CA LYS A 81 4.14 -10.66 -0.98
C LYS A 81 5.21 -10.15 -1.93
N GLY A 82 5.77 -11.05 -2.71
CA GLY A 82 6.63 -10.74 -3.85
C GLY A 82 5.86 -10.15 -5.05
N PRO A 83 6.52 -9.89 -6.17
CA PRO A 83 5.89 -9.43 -7.39
C PRO A 83 4.91 -10.49 -7.93
N THR A 84 3.79 -10.04 -8.50
CA THR A 84 2.82 -10.91 -9.15
C THR A 84 2.41 -10.31 -10.48
N ALA A 85 2.40 -11.11 -11.53
CA ALA A 85 1.86 -10.75 -12.83
C ALA A 85 0.34 -11.01 -12.86
N THR A 86 -0.36 -10.22 -13.65
CA THR A 86 -1.78 -10.45 -13.96
C THR A 86 -1.89 -10.61 -15.48
N PRO A 87 -2.42 -11.72 -15.99
CA PRO A 87 -2.58 -11.91 -17.42
C PRO A 87 -3.43 -10.81 -18.05
N ILE A 88 -2.93 -10.19 -19.10
CA ILE A 88 -3.63 -9.12 -19.82
C ILE A 88 -4.74 -9.75 -20.68
N GLY A 89 -5.93 -9.13 -20.71
CA GLY A 89 -7.02 -9.50 -21.62
C GLY A 89 -7.81 -10.76 -21.26
N LYS A 90 -7.55 -11.42 -20.13
CA LYS A 90 -8.25 -12.65 -19.70
C LYS A 90 -9.33 -12.43 -18.61
N GLY A 91 -9.79 -11.20 -18.38
CA GLY A 91 -10.85 -10.91 -17.40
C GLY A 91 -10.45 -11.05 -15.92
N PHE A 92 -9.20 -11.36 -15.63
CA PHE A 92 -8.71 -11.45 -14.25
C PHE A 92 -8.50 -10.07 -13.63
N ARG A 93 -9.04 -9.86 -12.43
CA ARG A 93 -8.71 -8.68 -11.63
C ARG A 93 -7.30 -8.84 -11.04
N SER A 94 -6.54 -7.75 -10.98
CA SER A 94 -5.22 -7.74 -10.35
C SER A 94 -5.28 -8.33 -8.93
N ILE A 95 -4.35 -9.24 -8.63
CA ILE A 95 -4.17 -9.84 -7.29
C ILE A 95 -4.02 -8.75 -6.22
N ASN A 96 -3.24 -7.72 -6.50
CA ASN A 96 -3.05 -6.60 -5.59
C ASN A 96 -4.37 -5.88 -5.26
N VAL A 97 -5.24 -5.69 -6.26
CA VAL A 97 -6.55 -5.07 -6.05
C VAL A 97 -7.45 -5.98 -5.21
N GLN A 98 -7.45 -7.28 -5.50
CA GLN A 98 -8.24 -8.26 -4.72
C GLN A 98 -7.83 -8.28 -3.24
N LEU A 99 -6.51 -8.37 -2.95
CA LEU A 99 -5.98 -8.34 -1.59
C LEU A 99 -6.33 -7.04 -0.86
N ARG A 100 -6.16 -5.89 -1.52
CA ARG A 100 -6.49 -4.57 -0.95
C ARG A 100 -7.97 -4.45 -0.58
N GLN A 101 -8.86 -4.94 -1.44
CA GLN A 101 -10.29 -4.91 -1.19
C GLN A 101 -10.68 -5.90 -0.07
N ARG A 102 -10.15 -7.13 -0.10
CA ARG A 102 -10.46 -8.18 0.90
C ARG A 102 -10.04 -7.77 2.31
N PHE A 103 -8.85 -7.19 2.46
CA PHE A 103 -8.29 -6.81 3.76
C PHE A 103 -8.42 -5.33 4.09
N ALA A 104 -9.12 -4.55 3.26
CA ALA A 104 -9.30 -3.10 3.44
C ALA A 104 -7.96 -2.37 3.71
N THR A 105 -6.89 -2.76 3.00
CA THR A 105 -5.56 -2.16 3.16
C THR A 105 -5.51 -0.81 2.43
N TYR A 106 -6.17 0.19 3.00
CA TYR A 106 -6.39 1.50 2.40
C TYR A 106 -5.14 2.37 2.36
N ALA A 107 -4.28 2.28 3.37
CA ALA A 107 -3.08 3.10 3.48
C ALA A 107 -1.84 2.36 2.98
N ASN A 108 -1.25 2.85 1.90
CA ASN A 108 0.03 2.40 1.40
C ASN A 108 1.11 3.36 1.91
N LEU A 109 1.87 2.90 2.91
CA LEU A 109 2.93 3.66 3.56
C LEU A 109 4.27 3.39 2.89
N ARG A 110 4.93 4.45 2.42
CA ARG A 110 6.22 4.36 1.71
C ARG A 110 7.25 5.29 2.36
N PRO A 111 8.05 4.82 3.32
CA PRO A 111 9.20 5.56 3.80
C PRO A 111 10.30 5.58 2.73
N VAL A 112 10.92 6.75 2.54
CA VAL A 112 12.02 6.96 1.60
C VAL A 112 13.16 7.65 2.34
N HIS A 113 14.32 7.00 2.36
CA HIS A 113 15.52 7.51 3.02
C HIS A 113 16.72 7.39 2.10
N THR A 114 17.62 8.37 2.17
CA THR A 114 18.97 8.24 1.59
C THR A 114 19.75 7.19 2.37
N LEU A 115 20.30 6.21 1.68
CA LEU A 115 21.12 5.16 2.30
C LEU A 115 22.59 5.61 2.36
N PRO A 116 23.26 5.49 3.53
CA PRO A 116 24.68 5.80 3.65
C PRO A 116 25.53 4.96 2.68
N GLY A 117 26.49 5.60 2.01
CA GLY A 117 27.40 4.93 1.06
C GLY A 117 26.80 4.63 -0.32
N VAL A 118 25.53 4.94 -0.57
CA VAL A 118 24.91 4.80 -1.88
C VAL A 118 24.87 6.17 -2.56
N PRO A 119 25.57 6.38 -3.69
CA PRO A 119 25.51 7.65 -4.43
C PRO A 119 24.09 7.89 -4.96
N THR A 120 23.51 9.01 -4.58
CA THR A 120 22.19 9.42 -5.05
C THR A 120 22.22 10.90 -5.48
N ARG A 121 21.21 11.30 -6.29
CA ARG A 121 21.11 12.69 -6.74
C ARG A 121 20.79 13.66 -5.60
N PHE A 122 20.07 13.19 -4.57
CA PHE A 122 19.63 14.00 -3.44
C PHE A 122 20.19 13.39 -2.15
N GLU A 123 20.73 14.24 -1.30
CA GLU A 123 21.27 13.85 0.00
C GLU A 123 20.23 14.12 1.11
N ASN A 124 20.37 13.40 2.22
CA ASN A 124 19.56 13.60 3.43
C ASN A 124 18.04 13.50 3.18
N VAL A 125 17.61 12.68 2.23
CA VAL A 125 16.19 12.43 2.00
C VAL A 125 15.64 11.65 3.18
N ASP A 126 14.58 12.19 3.79
CA ASP A 126 13.79 11.54 4.83
C ASP A 126 12.33 11.97 4.71
N LEU A 127 11.59 11.28 3.89
CA LEU A 127 10.18 11.54 3.66
C LEU A 127 9.34 10.25 3.69
N VAL A 128 8.05 10.41 3.92
CA VAL A 128 7.10 9.30 3.92
C VAL A 128 5.92 9.66 3.03
N ILE A 129 5.64 8.82 2.06
CA ILE A 129 4.45 8.95 1.21
C ILE A 129 3.35 8.06 1.79
N VAL A 130 2.22 8.68 2.12
CA VAL A 130 0.99 7.99 2.53
C VAL A 130 0.01 8.07 1.37
N ARG A 131 -0.28 6.92 0.74
CA ARG A 131 -1.16 6.85 -0.42
C ARG A 131 -2.44 6.08 -0.09
N GLU A 132 -3.60 6.66 -0.41
CA GLU A 132 -4.86 5.92 -0.45
C GLU A 132 -4.79 4.89 -1.60
N ASN A 133 -5.32 3.70 -1.37
CA ASN A 133 -5.02 2.56 -2.23
C ASN A 133 -6.24 1.70 -2.61
N THR A 134 -7.44 2.10 -2.23
CA THR A 134 -8.68 1.34 -2.42
C THR A 134 -9.73 2.02 -3.29
N GLU A 135 -9.60 3.31 -3.53
CA GLU A 135 -10.47 4.13 -4.36
C GLU A 135 -9.77 4.64 -5.63
N ASP A 136 -10.20 5.76 -6.16
CA ASP A 136 -9.74 6.35 -7.41
C ASP A 136 -10.04 5.42 -8.61
N LEU A 137 -9.16 5.35 -9.59
CA LEU A 137 -9.25 4.44 -10.73
C LEU A 137 -9.16 2.95 -10.34
N TYR A 138 -8.57 2.65 -9.18
CA TYR A 138 -8.49 1.27 -8.65
C TYR A 138 -9.83 0.68 -8.23
N LYS A 139 -10.90 1.48 -8.20
CA LYS A 139 -12.26 0.97 -8.03
C LYS A 139 -12.70 0.15 -9.24
N GLY A 140 -12.09 0.38 -10.41
CA GLY A 140 -12.36 -0.37 -11.64
C GLY A 140 -13.75 -0.10 -12.18
N ILE A 141 -14.24 1.13 -12.05
CA ILE A 141 -15.52 1.55 -12.65
C ILE A 141 -15.22 2.08 -14.03
N GLU A 142 -15.45 1.27 -15.04
CA GLU A 142 -15.25 1.66 -16.44
C GLU A 142 -16.31 1.02 -17.35
N TYR A 143 -16.61 1.68 -18.45
CA TYR A 143 -17.57 1.20 -19.44
C TYR A 143 -17.32 1.81 -20.82
N MET A 144 -17.74 1.06 -21.84
CA MET A 144 -17.78 1.54 -23.22
C MET A 144 -19.00 2.40 -23.46
N LEU A 145 -18.83 3.59 -24.01
CA LEU A 145 -19.93 4.41 -24.55
C LEU A 145 -20.28 3.98 -25.97
N THR A 146 -19.26 3.69 -26.77
CA THR A 146 -19.35 3.11 -28.10
C THR A 146 -18.17 2.14 -28.27
N ASP A 147 -18.07 1.46 -29.39
CA ASP A 147 -16.92 0.56 -29.68
C ASP A 147 -15.57 1.29 -29.67
N ASP A 148 -15.58 2.60 -29.90
CA ASP A 148 -14.38 3.44 -29.99
C ASP A 148 -14.21 4.41 -28.80
N ILE A 149 -15.16 4.46 -27.85
CA ILE A 149 -15.13 5.41 -26.75
C ILE A 149 -15.33 4.68 -25.42
N ALA A 150 -14.29 4.69 -24.59
CA ALA A 150 -14.32 4.14 -23.24
C ALA A 150 -14.27 5.25 -22.17
N ASN A 151 -15.00 5.06 -21.08
CA ASN A 151 -14.95 5.93 -19.91
C ASN A 151 -14.42 5.18 -18.69
N GLY A 152 -13.58 5.88 -17.89
CA GLY A 152 -13.18 5.45 -16.55
C GLY A 152 -13.61 6.46 -15.51
N VAL A 153 -14.12 5.99 -14.38
CA VAL A 153 -14.61 6.85 -13.30
C VAL A 153 -13.60 6.90 -12.17
N LYS A 154 -13.11 8.11 -11.88
CA LYS A 154 -12.36 8.40 -10.66
C LYS A 154 -13.35 8.57 -9.51
N LEU A 155 -13.43 7.57 -8.62
CA LEU A 155 -14.29 7.61 -7.44
C LEU A 155 -13.50 8.08 -6.22
N ILE A 156 -13.95 9.15 -5.59
CA ILE A 156 -13.40 9.67 -4.32
C ILE A 156 -14.56 9.84 -3.34
N THR A 157 -14.43 9.29 -2.14
CA THR A 157 -15.45 9.43 -1.10
C THR A 157 -14.89 10.17 0.12
N ARG A 158 -15.74 10.91 0.81
CA ARG A 158 -15.37 11.58 2.07
C ARG A 158 -14.85 10.60 3.13
N PRO A 159 -15.50 9.45 3.41
CA PRO A 159 -15.01 8.51 4.41
C PRO A 159 -13.60 7.97 4.13
N ALA A 160 -13.26 7.70 2.86
CA ALA A 160 -11.91 7.27 2.50
C ALA A 160 -10.90 8.42 2.65
N CYS A 161 -11.27 9.65 2.26
CA CYS A 161 -10.44 10.84 2.47
C CYS A 161 -10.16 11.09 3.96
N GLU A 162 -11.16 11.06 4.82
CA GLU A 162 -10.99 11.21 6.27
C GLU A 162 -10.05 10.14 6.84
N LYS A 163 -10.27 8.89 6.44
CA LYS A 163 -9.50 7.75 6.93
C LYS A 163 -8.01 7.86 6.57
N ILE A 164 -7.70 8.23 5.33
CA ILE A 164 -6.29 8.36 4.89
C ILE A 164 -5.64 9.60 5.49
N CYS A 165 -6.36 10.73 5.60
CA CYS A 165 -5.84 11.95 6.22
C CYS A 165 -5.53 11.71 7.69
N ARG A 166 -6.46 11.15 8.47
CA ARG A 166 -6.22 10.80 9.88
C ARG A 166 -5.04 9.84 10.03
N PHE A 167 -4.93 8.84 9.18
CA PHE A 167 -3.77 7.94 9.19
C PHE A 167 -2.46 8.71 9.00
N ALA A 168 -2.41 9.64 8.04
CA ALA A 168 -1.20 10.42 7.76
C ALA A 168 -0.80 11.32 8.93
N PHE A 169 -1.75 12.03 9.54
CA PHE A 169 -1.51 12.87 10.70
C PHE A 169 -1.14 12.07 11.96
N ASP A 170 -1.85 10.96 12.23
CA ASP A 170 -1.51 10.06 13.36
C ASP A 170 -0.11 9.46 13.18
N TYR A 171 0.25 9.06 11.96
CA TYR A 171 1.59 8.59 11.65
C TYR A 171 2.62 9.68 11.87
N ALA A 172 2.38 10.89 11.39
CA ALA A 172 3.26 12.04 11.59
C ALA A 172 3.49 12.32 13.08
N ARG A 173 2.42 12.45 13.86
CA ARG A 173 2.48 12.68 15.32
C ARG A 173 3.26 11.59 16.04
N LYS A 174 2.97 10.31 15.74
CA LYS A 174 3.63 9.16 16.36
C LYS A 174 5.13 9.09 16.05
N ASN A 175 5.55 9.55 14.87
CA ASN A 175 6.94 9.47 14.39
C ASN A 175 7.68 10.81 14.49
N GLY A 176 7.15 11.80 15.23
CA GLY A 176 7.79 13.10 15.45
C GLY A 176 7.92 13.96 14.19
N ARG A 177 7.15 13.67 13.14
CA ARG A 177 7.09 14.48 11.92
C ARG A 177 6.33 15.77 12.21
N LYS A 178 6.75 16.86 11.58
CA LYS A 178 6.23 18.21 11.87
C LYS A 178 5.29 18.72 10.77
N LYS A 179 5.25 18.05 9.62
CA LYS A 179 4.53 18.54 8.44
C LYS A 179 3.83 17.40 7.70
N VAL A 180 2.60 17.66 7.27
CA VAL A 180 1.83 16.81 6.35
C VAL A 180 1.38 17.64 5.17
N THR A 181 1.72 17.21 3.96
CA THR A 181 1.36 17.88 2.70
C THR A 181 0.34 17.05 1.94
N ALA A 182 -0.84 17.62 1.66
CA ALA A 182 -1.80 17.01 0.74
C ALA A 182 -1.37 17.27 -0.70
N VAL A 183 -1.22 16.20 -1.48
CA VAL A 183 -0.87 16.29 -2.91
C VAL A 183 -2.09 15.96 -3.74
N HIS A 184 -2.48 16.86 -4.65
CA HIS A 184 -3.74 16.78 -5.37
C HIS A 184 -3.68 17.42 -6.76
N LYS A 185 -4.75 17.28 -7.55
CA LYS A 185 -4.95 17.95 -8.85
C LYS A 185 -6.27 18.76 -8.88
N ALA A 186 -6.64 19.39 -7.75
CA ALA A 186 -7.91 20.09 -7.59
C ALA A 186 -8.10 21.31 -8.51
N ASN A 187 -7.05 21.81 -9.16
CA ASN A 187 -7.16 22.83 -10.19
C ASN A 187 -7.90 22.34 -11.46
N ILE A 188 -7.81 21.02 -11.75
CA ILE A 188 -8.53 20.37 -12.85
C ILE A 188 -9.67 19.51 -12.29
N MET A 189 -9.39 18.63 -11.33
CA MET A 189 -10.35 17.72 -10.74
C MET A 189 -11.08 18.37 -9.55
N LYS A 190 -11.87 19.42 -9.87
CA LYS A 190 -12.47 20.31 -8.86
C LYS A 190 -13.43 19.61 -7.87
N LEU A 191 -14.10 18.56 -8.30
CA LEU A 191 -15.05 17.82 -7.46
C LEU A 191 -14.36 16.71 -6.67
N THR A 192 -13.63 15.82 -7.32
CA THR A 192 -12.98 14.67 -6.70
C THR A 192 -11.81 15.08 -5.83
N ASP A 193 -10.77 15.69 -6.40
CA ASP A 193 -9.62 16.16 -5.63
C ASP A 193 -9.98 17.37 -4.73
N GLY A 194 -10.98 18.17 -5.15
CA GLY A 194 -11.53 19.22 -4.30
C GLY A 194 -12.22 18.66 -3.03
N LEU A 195 -12.88 17.50 -3.12
CA LEU A 195 -13.43 16.82 -1.95
C LEU A 195 -12.30 16.35 -1.02
N PHE A 196 -11.25 15.72 -1.58
CA PHE A 196 -10.08 15.31 -0.81
C PHE A 196 -9.41 16.49 -0.10
N LEU A 197 -9.16 17.59 -0.82
CA LEU A 197 -8.51 18.78 -0.26
C LEU A 197 -9.32 19.43 0.88
N ARG A 198 -10.64 19.54 0.72
CA ARG A 198 -11.52 20.06 1.79
C ARG A 198 -11.47 19.17 3.02
N THR A 199 -11.61 17.85 2.81
CA THR A 199 -11.56 16.87 3.90
C THR A 199 -10.21 16.87 4.62
N PHE A 200 -9.11 17.02 3.87
CA PHE A 200 -7.78 17.16 4.45
C PHE A 200 -7.69 18.36 5.39
N ARG A 201 -8.19 19.53 4.96
CA ARG A 201 -8.18 20.76 5.76
C ARG A 201 -9.04 20.64 7.00
N GLU A 202 -10.22 20.05 6.90
CA GLU A 202 -11.11 19.76 8.03
C GLU A 202 -10.43 18.82 9.05
N VAL A 203 -9.80 17.75 8.60
CA VAL A 203 -9.07 16.82 9.49
C VAL A 203 -7.86 17.49 10.14
N ALA A 204 -7.17 18.38 9.43
CA ALA A 204 -5.99 19.09 9.95
C ALA A 204 -6.31 19.93 11.20
N GLU A 205 -7.55 20.41 11.36
CA GLU A 205 -7.99 21.18 12.54
C GLU A 205 -7.84 20.37 13.85
N ASP A 206 -7.91 19.03 13.78
CA ASP A 206 -7.71 18.14 14.94
C ASP A 206 -6.21 17.94 15.29
N TYR A 207 -5.29 18.50 14.49
CA TYR A 207 -3.84 18.31 14.61
C TYR A 207 -3.06 19.64 14.60
N PRO A 208 -3.35 20.58 15.52
CA PRO A 208 -2.73 21.91 15.53
C PRO A 208 -1.22 21.91 15.79
N ASP A 209 -0.68 20.79 16.23
CA ASP A 209 0.75 20.54 16.48
C ASP A 209 1.52 20.15 15.22
N ILE A 210 0.85 19.95 14.08
CA ILE A 210 1.44 19.54 12.81
C ILE A 210 1.13 20.59 11.74
N GLU A 211 2.16 21.08 11.05
CA GLU A 211 1.98 21.95 9.89
C GLU A 211 1.24 21.21 8.77
N ALA A 212 0.10 21.74 8.36
CA ALA A 212 -0.71 21.21 7.26
C ALA A 212 -0.66 22.16 6.07
N ASN A 213 -0.21 21.67 4.93
CA ASN A 213 -0.24 22.42 3.67
C ASN A 213 -0.67 21.53 2.50
N ASP A 214 -0.86 22.14 1.34
CA ASP A 214 -1.21 21.41 0.14
C ASP A 214 -0.34 21.83 -1.06
N CYS A 215 -0.24 20.93 -2.04
CA CYS A 215 0.52 21.15 -3.25
C CYS A 215 -0.15 20.49 -4.45
N ILE A 216 -0.19 21.20 -5.59
CA ILE A 216 -0.59 20.59 -6.86
C ILE A 216 0.51 19.61 -7.31
N ILE A 217 0.15 18.41 -7.73
CA ILE A 217 1.09 17.35 -8.09
C ILE A 217 2.16 17.78 -9.11
N ASP A 218 1.81 18.66 -10.04
CA ASP A 218 2.77 19.17 -11.04
C ASP A 218 3.85 20.04 -10.38
N ALA A 219 3.48 20.84 -9.38
CA ALA A 219 4.40 21.69 -8.64
C ALA A 219 5.28 20.88 -7.68
N LEU A 220 4.75 19.82 -7.07
CA LEU A 220 5.51 18.96 -6.15
C LEU A 220 6.79 18.44 -6.80
N ARG A 221 6.70 17.98 -8.06
CA ARG A 221 7.88 17.53 -8.82
C ARG A 221 8.91 18.65 -9.05
N SER A 222 8.49 19.90 -9.05
CA SER A 222 9.36 21.06 -9.22
C SER A 222 9.94 21.55 -7.90
N GLU A 223 9.22 21.42 -6.81
CA GLU A 223 9.66 21.78 -5.45
C GLU A 223 10.78 20.85 -4.93
N GLU A 224 10.81 19.59 -5.36
CA GLU A 224 11.92 18.66 -5.09
C GLU A 224 13.28 19.13 -5.66
N ARG A 225 13.28 20.18 -6.47
CA ARG A 225 14.49 20.75 -7.10
C ARG A 225 15.03 22.01 -6.38
N ARG A 226 14.36 22.45 -5.34
CA ARG A 226 14.76 23.57 -4.49
C ARG A 226 15.20 23.06 -3.13
#